data_cdf9db18d7062075fe2ae0ae21768576
#
_entry.id   cdf9db18d7062075fe2ae0ae21768576
#
_cell.length_a   1.000
_cell.length_b   1.000
_cell.length_c   1.000
_cell.angle_alpha   90.00
_cell.angle_beta   90.00
_cell.angle_gamma   90.00
#
_symmetry.space_group_name_H-M   'P 1'
#
loop_
_entity.id
_entity.type
_entity.pdbx_description
1 polymer ?
#
loop_
_entity_poly.entity_id
_entity_poly.type
_entity_poly.pdbx_seq_one_letter_code
_entity_poly.pdbx_strand_id
1 'polypeptide(L)'
;MARTEKNERNYGIDALKLASMLLIVLLHVLGQGGVLGACQPGSWRYRAAWLLEIAGYCSVGCFALASGYVQYGRVPKPERLMMLWLQVVFYGLAACVLFRIFLPGAVRPADIVCALFPVVTKQYWYFTAYFGLFFLMPVILHVLSTMDERAQRRLSAALLALFCGLPTLQLARIFFPSLPHADVFVTNNGYSLIWLAALFYLGGQMRKTAFFAKKSAGTWLLLCFGAIAVTWLSQLAIRALTLRLHGQSIDEDFFIRFTSPTVLAASVCLMGFFARLRVGDAAARVLKALSPLSFGVYLVHVQPLVWEHVMKGRFAAFAEKPLAAMVLCILSAALAIFLLALAADAVRQLLFRALRVERACKALCKKLER
;
A
#
# COMPACT_ATOMS: atom_id res chain seq x y z
N MET A 1 19.29 -33.45 -3.99
CA MET A 1 19.78 -32.23 -4.69
C MET A 1 18.60 -31.59 -5.42
N ALA A 2 17.91 -30.63 -4.79
CA ALA A 2 16.84 -29.87 -5.43
C ALA A 2 17.49 -28.85 -6.37
N ARG A 3 17.19 -28.96 -7.66
CA ARG A 3 17.53 -27.96 -8.67
C ARG A 3 17.09 -26.59 -8.16
N THR A 4 18.02 -25.67 -7.93
CA THR A 4 17.76 -24.25 -7.75
C THR A 4 17.01 -23.78 -9.01
N GLU A 5 15.66 -23.73 -8.93
CA GLU A 5 14.88 -23.03 -9.94
C GLU A 5 15.46 -21.61 -10.04
N LYS A 6 16.01 -21.29 -11.19
CA LYS A 6 16.41 -19.93 -11.54
C LYS A 6 15.30 -18.99 -11.09
N ASN A 7 15.61 -18.03 -10.28
CA ASN A 7 14.69 -17.08 -9.67
C ASN A 7 14.09 -16.15 -10.75
N GLU A 8 13.27 -16.74 -11.64
CA GLU A 8 12.67 -16.06 -12.77
C GLU A 8 11.73 -14.94 -12.27
N ARG A 9 11.74 -13.82 -13.00
CA ARG A 9 10.91 -12.67 -12.68
C ARG A 9 9.44 -13.03 -12.91
N ASN A 10 8.62 -12.94 -11.87
CA ASN A 10 7.18 -13.11 -11.97
C ASN A 10 6.54 -11.77 -12.39
N TYR A 11 6.16 -11.67 -13.67
CA TYR A 11 5.53 -10.46 -14.21
C TYR A 11 4.11 -10.23 -13.65
N GLY A 12 3.44 -11.26 -13.13
CA GLY A 12 2.20 -11.07 -12.39
C GLY A 12 2.40 -10.22 -11.13
N ILE A 13 3.51 -10.41 -10.41
CA ILE A 13 3.85 -9.54 -9.26
C ILE A 13 4.15 -8.10 -9.70
N ASP A 14 4.72 -7.90 -10.89
CA ASP A 14 4.90 -6.55 -11.43
C ASP A 14 3.56 -5.90 -11.78
N ALA A 15 2.61 -6.67 -12.33
CA ALA A 15 1.24 -6.23 -12.57
C ALA A 15 0.52 -5.90 -11.24
N LEU A 16 0.69 -6.74 -10.20
CA LEU A 16 0.16 -6.46 -8.86
C LEU A 16 0.61 -5.09 -8.33
N LYS A 17 1.90 -4.74 -8.47
CA LYS A 17 2.41 -3.44 -8.01
C LYS A 17 1.72 -2.26 -8.70
N LEU A 18 1.53 -2.34 -10.02
CA LEU A 18 0.83 -1.29 -10.77
C LEU A 18 -0.64 -1.21 -10.39
N ALA A 19 -1.33 -2.36 -10.31
CA ALA A 19 -2.73 -2.43 -9.89
C ALA A 19 -2.92 -1.89 -8.46
N SER A 20 -2.07 -2.32 -7.52
CA SER A 20 -2.11 -1.84 -6.13
C SER A 20 -1.86 -0.34 -6.05
N MET A 21 -0.97 0.20 -6.89
CA MET A 21 -0.72 1.65 -6.91
C MET A 21 -1.92 2.43 -7.45
N LEU A 22 -2.59 1.93 -8.50
CA LEU A 22 -3.84 2.53 -8.98
C LEU A 22 -4.92 2.49 -7.89
N LEU A 23 -5.05 1.39 -7.15
CA LEU A 23 -5.97 1.29 -6.01
C LEU A 23 -5.62 2.27 -4.88
N ILE A 24 -4.34 2.54 -4.62
CA ILE A 24 -3.92 3.57 -3.64
C ILE A 24 -4.33 4.97 -4.12
N VAL A 25 -4.17 5.28 -5.41
CA VAL A 25 -4.66 6.56 -5.95
C VAL A 25 -6.17 6.66 -5.80
N LEU A 26 -6.91 5.56 -6.04
CA LEU A 26 -8.35 5.49 -5.85
C LEU A 26 -8.77 5.81 -4.40
N LEU A 27 -8.10 5.21 -3.41
CA LEU A 27 -8.30 5.54 -1.98
C LEU A 27 -8.15 7.03 -1.71
N HIS A 28 -7.13 7.65 -2.31
CA HIS A 28 -6.85 9.06 -2.06
C HIS A 28 -7.83 10.00 -2.79
N VAL A 29 -8.40 9.61 -3.93
CA VAL A 29 -9.52 10.32 -4.58
C VAL A 29 -10.78 10.24 -3.70
N LEU A 30 -11.06 9.07 -3.12
CA LEU A 30 -12.23 8.84 -2.27
C LEU A 30 -12.10 9.56 -0.92
N GLY A 31 -11.00 9.32 -0.20
CA GLY A 31 -10.74 9.87 1.13
C GLY A 31 -10.32 11.34 1.08
N GLN A 32 -9.05 11.63 0.78
CA GLN A 32 -8.51 12.99 0.77
C GLN A 32 -9.18 13.89 -0.27
N GLY A 33 -9.53 13.32 -1.42
CA GLY A 33 -10.27 14.00 -2.47
C GLY A 33 -11.68 14.43 -2.08
N GLY A 34 -12.19 13.94 -0.94
CA GLY A 34 -13.39 14.43 -0.28
C GLY A 34 -14.69 13.74 -0.71
N VAL A 35 -14.66 12.74 -1.60
CA VAL A 35 -15.89 12.07 -2.08
C VAL A 35 -16.63 11.36 -0.94
N LEU A 36 -15.89 10.58 -0.11
CA LEU A 36 -16.49 9.87 1.03
C LEU A 36 -17.15 10.80 2.03
N GLY A 37 -16.46 11.90 2.39
CA GLY A 37 -16.98 12.88 3.33
C GLY A 37 -18.17 13.68 2.81
N ALA A 38 -18.31 13.82 1.48
CA ALA A 38 -19.41 14.53 0.84
C ALA A 38 -20.63 13.64 0.57
N CYS A 39 -20.48 12.31 0.58
CA CYS A 39 -21.60 11.40 0.40
C CYS A 39 -22.51 11.40 1.64
N GLN A 40 -23.82 11.57 1.43
CA GLN A 40 -24.80 11.45 2.52
C GLN A 40 -24.76 10.04 3.12
N PRO A 41 -24.50 9.91 4.44
CA PRO A 41 -24.43 8.62 5.13
C PRO A 41 -25.68 7.76 4.92
N GLY A 42 -25.49 6.47 4.58
CA GLY A 42 -26.58 5.52 4.33
C GLY A 42 -27.15 5.55 2.91
N SER A 43 -26.85 6.55 2.09
CA SER A 43 -27.26 6.60 0.67
C SER A 43 -26.59 5.51 -0.18
N TRP A 44 -27.15 5.20 -1.35
CA TRP A 44 -26.50 4.28 -2.31
C TRP A 44 -25.14 4.77 -2.78
N ARG A 45 -24.94 6.10 -2.91
CA ARG A 45 -23.66 6.72 -3.25
C ARG A 45 -22.62 6.47 -2.15
N TYR A 46 -23.02 6.65 -0.88
CA TYR A 46 -22.18 6.34 0.27
C TYR A 46 -21.74 4.87 0.29
N ARG A 47 -22.69 3.94 0.09
CA ARG A 47 -22.40 2.50 0.07
C ARG A 47 -21.46 2.11 -1.07
N ALA A 48 -21.65 2.69 -2.26
CA ALA A 48 -20.77 2.45 -3.42
C ALA A 48 -19.37 3.06 -3.22
N ALA A 49 -19.27 4.28 -2.67
CA ALA A 49 -18.00 4.90 -2.35
C ALA A 49 -17.20 4.06 -1.34
N TRP A 50 -17.85 3.56 -0.28
CA TRP A 50 -17.21 2.65 0.67
C TRP A 50 -16.81 1.31 0.05
N LEU A 51 -17.60 0.74 -0.86
CA LEU A 51 -17.20 -0.48 -1.57
C LEU A 51 -15.92 -0.28 -2.38
N LEU A 52 -15.79 0.85 -3.07
CA LEU A 52 -14.57 1.21 -3.82
C LEU A 52 -13.38 1.45 -2.87
N GLU A 53 -13.61 2.13 -1.75
CA GLU A 53 -12.60 2.37 -0.71
C GLU A 53 -12.09 1.04 -0.15
N ILE A 54 -12.98 0.13 0.26
CA ILE A 54 -12.66 -1.18 0.81
C ILE A 54 -11.88 -2.02 -0.22
N ALA A 55 -12.28 -1.99 -1.49
CA ALA A 55 -11.55 -2.68 -2.55
C ALA A 55 -10.11 -2.15 -2.69
N GLY A 56 -9.88 -0.86 -2.44
CA GLY A 56 -8.55 -0.25 -2.44
C GLY A 56 -7.69 -0.61 -1.22
N TYR A 57 -8.28 -0.85 -0.05
CA TYR A 57 -7.55 -1.05 1.21
C TYR A 57 -6.57 -2.23 1.20
N CYS A 58 -6.81 -3.27 0.40
CA CYS A 58 -5.89 -4.40 0.29
C CYS A 58 -4.53 -4.04 -0.36
N SER A 59 -4.43 -2.91 -1.05
CA SER A 59 -3.28 -2.54 -1.87
C SER A 59 -1.98 -2.35 -1.07
N VAL A 60 -2.04 -1.74 0.11
CA VAL A 60 -0.87 -1.55 0.97
C VAL A 60 -0.32 -2.90 1.45
N GLY A 61 -1.21 -3.81 1.86
CA GLY A 61 -0.84 -5.17 2.22
C GLY A 61 -0.18 -5.92 1.05
N CYS A 62 -0.68 -5.74 -0.18
CA CYS A 62 -0.09 -6.32 -1.38
C CYS A 62 1.36 -5.87 -1.61
N PHE A 63 1.67 -4.57 -1.41
CA PHE A 63 3.05 -4.08 -1.56
C PHE A 63 4.00 -4.71 -0.54
N ALA A 64 3.60 -4.78 0.73
CA ALA A 64 4.44 -5.34 1.79
C ALA A 64 4.65 -6.85 1.61
N LEU A 65 3.57 -7.60 1.33
CA LEU A 65 3.64 -9.04 1.02
C LEU A 65 4.51 -9.30 -0.22
N ALA A 66 4.30 -8.54 -1.31
CA ALA A 66 5.08 -8.67 -2.54
C ALA A 66 6.57 -8.38 -2.30
N SER A 67 6.91 -7.44 -1.42
CA SER A 67 8.29 -7.15 -1.06
C SER A 67 8.97 -8.35 -0.43
N GLY A 68 8.35 -9.00 0.56
CA GLY A 68 8.87 -10.21 1.19
C GLY A 68 8.96 -11.38 0.20
N TYR A 69 7.92 -11.57 -0.62
CA TYR A 69 7.86 -12.63 -1.62
C TYR A 69 9.00 -12.54 -2.66
N VAL A 70 9.26 -11.33 -3.16
CA VAL A 70 10.31 -11.10 -4.18
C VAL A 70 11.70 -11.12 -3.56
N GLN A 71 11.84 -10.68 -2.30
CA GLN A 71 13.12 -10.58 -1.62
C GLN A 71 13.61 -11.94 -1.06
N TYR A 72 12.71 -12.91 -0.84
CA TYR A 72 13.08 -14.25 -0.38
C TYR A 72 14.17 -14.88 -1.26
N GLY A 73 15.25 -15.39 -0.64
CA GLY A 73 16.42 -15.93 -1.34
C GLY A 73 17.34 -14.89 -1.99
N ARG A 74 17.20 -13.61 -1.65
CA ARG A 74 18.05 -12.51 -2.16
C ARG A 74 18.62 -11.71 -0.99
N VAL A 75 19.80 -11.13 -1.23
CA VAL A 75 20.43 -10.21 -0.28
C VAL A 75 19.90 -8.78 -0.54
N PRO A 76 19.44 -8.07 0.49
CA PRO A 76 19.10 -6.65 0.37
C PRO A 76 20.33 -5.83 -0.06
N LYS A 77 20.16 -4.91 -0.99
CA LYS A 77 21.23 -4.14 -1.59
C LYS A 77 21.16 -2.68 -1.13
N PRO A 78 22.15 -2.14 -0.40
CA PRO A 78 22.14 -0.76 0.11
C PRO A 78 21.93 0.29 -0.96
N GLU A 79 22.51 0.11 -2.16
CA GLU A 79 22.32 1.03 -3.27
C GLU A 79 20.86 1.18 -3.71
N ARG A 80 20.01 0.18 -3.47
CA ARG A 80 18.55 0.29 -3.73
C ARG A 80 17.87 1.21 -2.75
N LEU A 81 18.22 1.12 -1.47
CA LEU A 81 17.68 2.01 -0.45
C LEU A 81 18.10 3.46 -0.73
N MET A 82 19.38 3.67 -1.07
CA MET A 82 19.90 4.98 -1.43
C MET A 82 19.18 5.56 -2.65
N MET A 83 18.94 4.75 -3.69
CA MET A 83 18.17 5.19 -4.87
C MET A 83 16.73 5.58 -4.51
N LEU A 84 16.06 4.84 -3.64
CA LEU A 84 14.72 5.19 -3.16
C LEU A 84 14.74 6.49 -2.35
N TRP A 85 15.74 6.67 -1.47
CA TRP A 85 15.88 7.90 -0.70
C TRP A 85 16.11 9.12 -1.60
N LEU A 86 17.00 9.02 -2.58
CA LEU A 86 17.22 10.09 -3.56
C LEU A 86 15.98 10.40 -4.39
N GLN A 87 15.17 9.40 -4.72
CA GLN A 87 13.90 9.60 -5.41
C GLN A 87 12.91 10.40 -4.54
N VAL A 88 12.84 10.11 -3.25
CA VAL A 88 12.00 10.84 -2.29
C VAL A 88 12.44 12.28 -2.15
N VAL A 89 13.75 12.52 -1.96
CA VAL A 89 14.33 13.87 -1.88
C VAL A 89 14.09 14.65 -3.18
N PHE A 90 14.27 14.00 -4.33
CA PHE A 90 14.01 14.62 -5.64
C PHE A 90 12.57 15.14 -5.74
N TYR A 91 11.57 14.31 -5.40
CA TYR A 91 10.17 14.75 -5.48
C TYR A 91 9.82 15.80 -4.43
N GLY A 92 10.39 15.72 -3.24
CA GLY A 92 10.25 16.76 -2.21
C GLY A 92 10.73 18.12 -2.70
N LEU A 93 11.96 18.18 -3.21
CA LEU A 93 12.57 19.42 -3.72
C LEU A 93 11.91 19.91 -5.01
N ALA A 94 11.59 19.00 -5.95
CA ALA A 94 10.90 19.36 -7.19
C ALA A 94 9.53 19.99 -6.90
N ALA A 95 8.78 19.45 -5.94
CA ALA A 95 7.52 20.05 -5.52
C ALA A 95 7.73 21.43 -4.90
N CYS A 96 8.72 21.61 -4.01
CA CYS A 96 9.02 22.94 -3.45
C CYS A 96 9.32 23.95 -4.56
N VAL A 97 10.11 23.58 -5.56
CA VAL A 97 10.43 24.48 -6.70
C VAL A 97 9.18 24.79 -7.51
N LEU A 98 8.40 23.78 -7.92
CA LEU A 98 7.21 23.97 -8.73
C LEU A 98 6.17 24.83 -8.01
N PHE A 99 5.87 24.52 -6.73
CA PHE A 99 4.90 25.29 -5.96
C PHE A 99 5.39 26.71 -5.66
N ARG A 100 6.70 26.93 -5.51
CA ARG A 100 7.26 28.29 -5.37
C ARG A 100 7.05 29.14 -6.62
N ILE A 101 7.07 28.52 -7.80
CA ILE A 101 6.87 29.20 -9.10
C ILE A 101 5.37 29.45 -9.36
N PHE A 102 4.54 28.40 -9.23
CA PHE A 102 3.14 28.43 -9.68
C PHE A 102 2.14 28.84 -8.60
N LEU A 103 2.51 28.72 -7.31
CA LEU A 103 1.68 29.11 -6.17
C LEU A 103 2.53 29.83 -5.13
N PRO A 104 2.94 31.09 -5.39
CA PRO A 104 3.77 31.86 -4.45
C PRO A 104 3.12 31.94 -3.07
N GLY A 105 3.90 31.64 -2.01
CA GLY A 105 3.41 31.62 -0.63
C GLY A 105 3.00 30.23 -0.10
N ALA A 106 2.79 29.22 -0.96
CA ALA A 106 2.46 27.87 -0.52
C ALA A 106 3.63 27.13 0.14
N VAL A 107 4.87 27.46 -0.22
CA VAL A 107 6.08 26.79 0.27
C VAL A 107 6.68 27.53 1.44
N ARG A 108 6.79 26.85 2.58
CA ARG A 108 7.46 27.32 3.79
C ARG A 108 8.90 26.81 3.85
N PRO A 109 9.81 27.47 4.56
CA PRO A 109 11.18 26.97 4.78
C PRO A 109 11.21 25.55 5.36
N ALA A 110 10.27 25.22 6.24
CA ALA A 110 10.13 23.88 6.82
C ALA A 110 9.88 22.80 5.76
N ASP A 111 9.19 23.10 4.67
CA ASP A 111 8.88 22.13 3.62
C ASP A 111 10.16 21.68 2.87
N ILE A 112 11.14 22.60 2.74
CA ILE A 112 12.47 22.30 2.18
C ILE A 112 13.26 21.38 3.12
N VAL A 113 13.22 21.66 4.44
CA VAL A 113 13.86 20.80 5.44
C VAL A 113 13.24 19.42 5.44
N CYS A 114 11.90 19.33 5.39
CA CYS A 114 11.19 18.06 5.28
C CYS A 114 11.59 17.29 4.01
N ALA A 115 11.76 17.97 2.87
CA ALA A 115 12.19 17.34 1.63
C ALA A 115 13.61 16.77 1.70
N LEU A 116 14.52 17.39 2.43
CA LEU A 116 15.90 16.93 2.64
C LEU A 116 15.99 15.78 3.64
N PHE A 117 15.12 15.77 4.66
CA PHE A 117 15.11 14.77 5.74
C PHE A 117 13.80 13.98 5.82
N PRO A 118 13.35 13.32 4.72
CA PRO A 118 12.00 12.78 4.60
C PRO A 118 11.68 11.64 5.58
N VAL A 119 12.68 10.90 6.06
CA VAL A 119 12.51 9.82 7.04
C VAL A 119 12.27 10.39 8.44
N VAL A 120 13.10 11.32 8.88
CA VAL A 120 13.03 11.92 10.22
C VAL A 120 11.75 12.74 10.40
N THR A 121 11.34 13.44 9.36
CA THR A 121 10.11 14.25 9.34
C THR A 121 8.86 13.45 9.01
N LYS A 122 9.01 12.12 8.75
CA LYS A 122 7.91 11.20 8.39
C LYS A 122 7.07 11.75 7.22
N GLN A 123 7.70 12.40 6.25
CA GLN A 123 7.04 13.05 5.11
C GLN A 123 6.18 12.06 4.30
N TYR A 124 6.64 10.81 4.18
CA TYR A 124 5.94 9.70 3.54
C TYR A 124 5.95 8.49 4.47
N TRP A 125 4.82 8.23 5.13
CA TRP A 125 4.75 7.19 6.16
C TRP A 125 5.21 5.80 5.66
N TYR A 126 4.80 5.40 4.45
CA TYR A 126 5.16 4.08 3.91
C TYR A 126 6.66 4.00 3.61
N PHE A 127 7.25 5.07 3.06
CA PHE A 127 8.70 5.12 2.82
C PHE A 127 9.47 5.08 4.14
N THR A 128 9.03 5.84 5.15
CA THR A 128 9.66 5.83 6.49
C THR A 128 9.63 4.44 7.11
N ALA A 129 8.48 3.77 7.07
CA ALA A 129 8.34 2.40 7.57
C ALA A 129 9.17 1.40 6.74
N TYR A 130 9.19 1.55 5.41
CA TYR A 130 10.02 0.71 4.52
C TYR A 130 11.51 0.93 4.71
N PHE A 131 11.93 2.17 4.97
CA PHE A 131 13.31 2.49 5.31
C PHE A 131 13.77 1.73 6.55
N GLY A 132 12.98 1.76 7.63
CA GLY A 132 13.26 0.96 8.83
C GLY A 132 13.22 -0.55 8.56
N LEU A 133 12.24 -1.03 7.77
CA LEU A 133 12.13 -2.42 7.37
C LEU A 133 13.38 -2.92 6.64
N PHE A 134 14.01 -2.08 5.83
CA PHE A 134 15.22 -2.47 5.10
C PHE A 134 16.32 -3.00 6.01
N PHE A 135 16.51 -2.38 7.18
CA PHE A 135 17.50 -2.84 8.18
C PHE A 135 17.08 -4.10 8.91
N LEU A 136 15.77 -4.40 8.96
CA LEU A 136 15.26 -5.65 9.54
C LEU A 136 15.22 -6.81 8.52
N MET A 137 15.28 -6.53 7.21
CA MET A 137 15.20 -7.56 6.16
C MET A 137 16.23 -8.68 6.34
N PRO A 138 17.54 -8.44 6.64
CA PRO A 138 18.50 -9.51 6.79
C PRO A 138 18.10 -10.48 7.91
N VAL A 139 17.63 -9.97 9.06
CA VAL A 139 17.18 -10.77 10.19
C VAL A 139 15.95 -11.60 9.82
N ILE A 140 14.95 -10.99 9.21
CA ILE A 140 13.72 -11.68 8.78
C ILE A 140 14.04 -12.78 7.75
N LEU A 141 14.90 -12.49 6.80
CA LEU A 141 15.32 -13.46 5.77
C LEU A 141 16.14 -14.61 6.39
N HIS A 142 16.96 -14.32 7.40
CA HIS A 142 17.69 -15.36 8.16
C HIS A 142 16.71 -16.26 8.89
N VAL A 143 15.75 -15.71 9.63
CA VAL A 143 14.67 -16.47 10.29
C VAL A 143 13.93 -17.37 9.29
N LEU A 144 13.55 -16.83 8.14
CA LEU A 144 12.89 -17.60 7.09
C LEU A 144 13.74 -18.75 6.53
N SER A 145 15.06 -18.58 6.47
CA SER A 145 15.98 -19.59 5.94
C SER A 145 16.29 -20.71 6.93
N THR A 146 16.40 -20.37 8.23
CA THR A 146 16.86 -21.29 9.30
C THR A 146 15.73 -22.04 10.00
N MET A 147 14.55 -21.42 10.17
CA MET A 147 13.43 -22.06 10.85
C MET A 147 12.82 -23.19 10.00
N ASP A 148 12.45 -24.29 10.67
CA ASP A 148 11.67 -25.37 10.07
C ASP A 148 10.21 -24.91 9.75
N GLU A 149 9.50 -25.67 8.95
CA GLU A 149 8.14 -25.31 8.55
C GLU A 149 7.15 -25.23 9.73
N ARG A 150 7.33 -26.07 10.76
CA ARG A 150 6.44 -26.09 11.93
C ARG A 150 6.61 -24.83 12.75
N ALA A 151 7.86 -24.42 13.00
CA ALA A 151 8.18 -23.17 13.68
C ALA A 151 7.69 -21.95 12.89
N GLN A 152 7.87 -21.95 11.57
CA GLN A 152 7.35 -20.89 10.71
C GLN A 152 5.82 -20.77 10.75
N ARG A 153 5.08 -21.91 10.71
CA ARG A 153 3.62 -21.90 10.85
C ARG A 153 3.19 -21.34 12.20
N ARG A 154 3.88 -21.71 13.30
CA ARG A 154 3.61 -21.18 14.65
C ARG A 154 3.85 -19.68 14.71
N LEU A 155 4.97 -19.19 14.16
CA LEU A 155 5.28 -17.76 14.13
C LEU A 155 4.23 -16.99 13.31
N SER A 156 3.83 -17.51 12.14
CA SER A 156 2.77 -16.88 11.34
C SER A 156 1.45 -16.83 12.10
N ALA A 157 1.05 -17.91 12.76
CA ALA A 157 -0.15 -17.95 13.58
C ALA A 157 -0.08 -16.94 14.75
N ALA A 158 1.07 -16.84 15.42
CA ALA A 158 1.29 -15.87 16.48
C ALA A 158 1.19 -14.43 15.98
N LEU A 159 1.84 -14.09 14.85
CA LEU A 159 1.75 -12.76 14.25
C LEU A 159 0.30 -12.39 13.86
N LEU A 160 -0.44 -13.33 13.28
CA LEU A 160 -1.84 -13.13 12.93
C LEU A 160 -2.73 -12.99 14.17
N ALA A 161 -2.50 -13.81 15.20
CA ALA A 161 -3.24 -13.70 16.47
C ALA A 161 -2.97 -12.34 17.15
N LEU A 162 -1.71 -11.91 17.21
CA LEU A 162 -1.33 -10.66 17.87
C LEU A 162 -1.83 -9.43 17.10
N PHE A 163 -1.59 -9.36 15.78
CA PHE A 163 -1.82 -8.13 15.03
C PHE A 163 -3.20 -8.05 14.35
N CYS A 164 -3.87 -9.18 14.16
CA CYS A 164 -5.22 -9.21 13.59
C CYS A 164 -6.24 -9.70 14.63
N GLY A 165 -5.98 -10.83 15.29
CA GLY A 165 -6.93 -11.47 16.20
C GLY A 165 -7.24 -10.65 17.44
N LEU A 166 -6.22 -10.30 18.24
CA LEU A 166 -6.44 -9.53 19.47
C LEU A 166 -7.08 -8.16 19.23
N PRO A 167 -6.66 -7.34 18.25
CA PRO A 167 -7.36 -6.10 17.95
C PRO A 167 -8.83 -6.28 17.57
N THR A 168 -9.21 -7.41 16.99
CA THR A 168 -10.59 -7.71 16.63
C THR A 168 -11.50 -7.86 17.87
N LEU A 169 -10.94 -8.20 19.04
CA LEU A 169 -11.71 -8.24 20.29
C LEU A 169 -12.27 -6.87 20.71
N GLN A 170 -11.68 -5.77 20.22
CA GLN A 170 -12.21 -4.42 20.46
C GLN A 170 -13.56 -4.18 19.78
N LEU A 171 -14.05 -5.12 18.95
CA LEU A 171 -15.42 -5.11 18.42
C LEU A 171 -16.46 -5.03 19.53
N ALA A 172 -16.13 -5.44 20.78
CA ALA A 172 -16.97 -5.24 21.96
C ALA A 172 -17.41 -3.79 22.17
N ARG A 173 -16.67 -2.79 21.63
CA ARG A 173 -17.05 -1.37 21.66
C ARG A 173 -18.39 -1.08 20.96
N ILE A 174 -18.79 -1.90 20.03
CA ILE A 174 -20.10 -1.78 19.38
C ILE A 174 -21.24 -1.89 20.43
N PHE A 175 -21.06 -2.72 21.45
CA PHE A 175 -22.01 -2.91 22.53
C PHE A 175 -21.74 -2.00 23.74
N PHE A 176 -20.46 -1.68 23.96
CA PHE A 176 -19.96 -0.90 25.09
C PHE A 176 -19.09 0.26 24.61
N PRO A 177 -19.71 1.37 24.12
CA PRO A 177 -18.95 2.49 23.52
C PRO A 177 -17.99 3.20 24.49
N SER A 178 -18.19 3.04 25.81
CA SER A 178 -17.33 3.58 26.87
C SER A 178 -15.98 2.85 26.98
N LEU A 179 -15.83 1.67 26.38
CA LEU A 179 -14.54 0.98 26.36
C LEU A 179 -13.50 1.83 25.62
N PRO A 180 -12.26 1.94 26.16
CA PRO A 180 -11.22 2.71 25.51
C PRO A 180 -10.84 2.12 24.14
N HIS A 181 -10.59 2.98 23.18
CA HIS A 181 -9.93 2.56 21.94
C HIS A 181 -8.44 2.47 22.20
N ALA A 182 -7.87 1.28 22.08
CA ALA A 182 -6.44 1.05 22.31
C ALA A 182 -5.73 0.53 21.04
N ASP A 183 -4.63 1.13 20.68
CA ASP A 183 -3.67 0.53 19.74
C ASP A 183 -2.67 -0.33 20.53
N VAL A 184 -3.09 -1.55 20.86
CA VAL A 184 -2.43 -2.44 21.84
C VAL A 184 -0.94 -2.66 21.55
N PHE A 185 -0.56 -2.70 20.26
CA PHE A 185 0.81 -2.99 19.81
C PHE A 185 1.44 -1.84 19.03
N VAL A 186 0.92 -0.64 19.16
CA VAL A 186 1.38 0.56 18.45
C VAL A 186 1.46 0.32 16.93
N THR A 187 0.46 -0.40 16.42
CA THR A 187 0.39 -0.73 14.98
C THR A 187 -0.11 0.45 14.14
N ASN A 188 -0.72 1.44 14.78
CA ASN A 188 -1.34 2.60 14.13
C ASN A 188 -2.26 2.15 12.97
N ASN A 189 -3.19 1.21 13.25
CA ASN A 189 -4.07 0.59 12.25
C ASN A 189 -3.34 -0.03 11.04
N GLY A 190 -2.05 -0.34 11.20
CA GLY A 190 -1.18 -0.89 10.16
C GLY A 190 -0.24 0.13 9.48
N TYR A 191 -0.31 1.41 9.86
CA TYR A 191 0.65 2.44 9.40
C TYR A 191 1.97 2.39 10.19
N SER A 192 2.56 1.21 10.34
CA SER A 192 3.73 0.99 11.19
C SER A 192 4.77 0.06 10.57
N LEU A 193 6.02 0.24 11.00
CA LEU A 193 7.14 -0.64 10.65
C LEU A 193 6.88 -2.09 11.08
N ILE A 194 6.31 -2.30 12.27
CA ILE A 194 6.07 -3.63 12.84
C ILE A 194 5.10 -4.42 11.95
N TRP A 195 4.02 -3.77 11.50
CA TRP A 195 3.06 -4.40 10.59
C TRP A 195 3.68 -4.71 9.22
N LEU A 196 4.46 -3.77 8.65
CA LEU A 196 5.16 -4.03 7.39
C LEU A 196 6.15 -5.19 7.53
N ALA A 197 6.85 -5.31 8.66
CA ALA A 197 7.78 -6.42 8.94
C ALA A 197 7.06 -7.76 9.02
N ALA A 198 5.89 -7.80 9.68
CA ALA A 198 5.06 -9.00 9.73
C ALA A 198 4.58 -9.42 8.32
N LEU A 199 4.09 -8.47 7.51
CA LEU A 199 3.67 -8.74 6.13
C LEU A 199 4.85 -9.16 5.24
N PHE A 200 6.02 -8.56 5.40
CA PHE A 200 7.24 -8.96 4.70
C PHE A 200 7.62 -10.40 5.03
N TYR A 201 7.59 -10.78 6.32
CA TYR A 201 7.81 -12.16 6.75
C TYR A 201 6.80 -13.10 6.10
N LEU A 202 5.50 -12.81 6.18
CA LEU A 202 4.43 -13.63 5.60
C LEU A 202 4.59 -13.78 4.08
N GLY A 203 4.94 -12.71 3.37
CA GLY A 203 5.22 -12.74 1.94
C GLY A 203 6.39 -13.67 1.58
N GLY A 204 7.48 -13.60 2.34
CA GLY A 204 8.63 -14.49 2.18
C GLY A 204 8.30 -15.95 2.47
N GLN A 205 7.52 -16.23 3.51
CA GLN A 205 7.02 -17.56 3.83
C GLN A 205 6.13 -18.12 2.71
N MET A 206 5.23 -17.31 2.16
CA MET A 206 4.37 -17.71 1.04
C MET A 206 5.19 -18.09 -0.19
N ARG A 207 6.33 -17.42 -0.44
CA ARG A 207 7.26 -17.82 -1.51
C ARG A 207 7.93 -19.15 -1.19
N LYS A 208 8.47 -19.32 0.02
CA LYS A 208 9.17 -20.52 0.48
C LYS A 208 8.29 -21.77 0.36
N THR A 209 7.01 -21.64 0.74
CA THR A 209 6.05 -22.77 0.78
C THR A 209 5.27 -22.96 -0.51
N ALA A 210 5.59 -22.23 -1.56
CA ALA A 210 4.82 -22.20 -2.82
C ALA A 210 3.30 -22.04 -2.57
N PHE A 211 2.92 -21.21 -1.58
CA PHE A 211 1.56 -21.11 -1.05
C PHE A 211 0.51 -20.85 -2.14
N PHE A 212 0.82 -20.00 -3.11
CA PHE A 212 -0.10 -19.65 -4.18
C PHE A 212 -0.29 -20.74 -5.24
N ALA A 213 0.57 -21.74 -5.28
CA ALA A 213 0.44 -22.87 -6.20
C ALA A 213 -0.78 -23.77 -5.90
N LYS A 214 -1.31 -23.70 -4.66
CA LYS A 214 -2.39 -24.56 -4.16
C LYS A 214 -3.76 -24.33 -4.83
N LYS A 215 -3.97 -23.15 -5.45
CA LYS A 215 -5.25 -22.77 -6.07
C LYS A 215 -5.03 -22.11 -7.43
N SER A 216 -6.08 -22.08 -8.26
CA SER A 216 -6.07 -21.37 -9.54
C SER A 216 -6.12 -19.85 -9.34
N ALA A 217 -5.73 -19.09 -10.38
CA ALA A 217 -5.87 -17.64 -10.36
C ALA A 217 -7.33 -17.20 -10.13
N GLY A 218 -8.28 -17.83 -10.83
CA GLY A 218 -9.71 -17.53 -10.68
C GLY A 218 -10.23 -17.80 -9.27
N THR A 219 -9.78 -18.87 -8.61
CA THR A 219 -10.13 -19.15 -7.21
C THR A 219 -9.62 -18.04 -6.28
N TRP A 220 -8.37 -17.59 -6.46
CA TRP A 220 -7.81 -16.50 -5.68
C TRP A 220 -8.58 -15.20 -5.87
N LEU A 221 -8.98 -14.89 -7.11
CA LEU A 221 -9.77 -13.70 -7.41
C LEU A 221 -11.16 -13.75 -6.76
N LEU A 222 -11.83 -14.90 -6.82
CA LEU A 222 -13.13 -15.11 -6.16
C LEU A 222 -13.03 -14.91 -4.64
N LEU A 223 -11.99 -15.48 -4.03
CA LEU A 223 -11.74 -15.30 -2.59
C LEU A 223 -11.43 -13.84 -2.23
N CYS A 224 -10.74 -13.10 -3.11
CA CYS A 224 -10.51 -11.67 -2.94
C CYS A 224 -11.84 -10.90 -2.92
N PHE A 225 -12.72 -11.11 -3.89
CA PHE A 225 -14.05 -10.49 -3.91
C PHE A 225 -14.88 -10.89 -2.69
N GLY A 226 -14.79 -12.15 -2.26
CA GLY A 226 -15.44 -12.62 -1.04
C GLY A 226 -14.96 -11.85 0.21
N ALA A 227 -13.65 -11.66 0.36
CA ALA A 227 -13.06 -10.90 1.47
C ALA A 227 -13.49 -9.42 1.45
N ILE A 228 -13.50 -8.78 0.26
CA ILE A 228 -13.99 -7.42 0.08
C ILE A 228 -15.48 -7.34 0.44
N ALA A 229 -16.30 -8.28 -0.04
CA ALA A 229 -17.73 -8.33 0.27
C ALA A 229 -18.00 -8.49 1.78
N VAL A 230 -17.26 -9.37 2.45
CA VAL A 230 -17.36 -9.55 3.91
C VAL A 230 -17.01 -8.26 4.65
N THR A 231 -15.94 -7.57 4.25
CA THR A 231 -15.56 -6.27 4.85
C THR A 231 -16.66 -5.23 4.63
N TRP A 232 -17.20 -5.15 3.42
CA TRP A 232 -18.27 -4.19 3.10
C TRP A 232 -19.58 -4.50 3.85
N LEU A 233 -19.98 -5.77 3.90
CA LEU A 233 -21.16 -6.19 4.64
C LEU A 233 -21.00 -5.97 6.16
N SER A 234 -19.79 -6.17 6.70
CA SER A 234 -19.53 -5.88 8.12
C SER A 234 -19.67 -4.39 8.42
N GLN A 235 -19.21 -3.51 7.54
CA GLN A 235 -19.39 -2.06 7.69
C GLN A 235 -20.88 -1.69 7.71
N LEU A 236 -21.68 -2.23 6.78
CA LEU A 236 -23.12 -2.00 6.75
C LEU A 236 -23.84 -2.55 7.98
N ALA A 237 -23.44 -3.75 8.44
CA ALA A 237 -24.02 -4.40 9.61
C ALA A 237 -23.70 -3.64 10.91
N ILE A 238 -22.43 -3.23 11.10
CA ILE A 238 -22.00 -2.45 12.27
C ILE A 238 -22.77 -1.12 12.30
N ARG A 239 -22.83 -0.41 11.18
CA ARG A 239 -23.61 0.81 11.07
C ARG A 239 -25.09 0.60 11.47
N ALA A 240 -25.75 -0.39 10.88
CA ALA A 240 -27.16 -0.69 11.17
C ALA A 240 -27.39 -1.06 12.63
N LEU A 241 -26.48 -1.85 13.22
CA LEU A 241 -26.54 -2.28 14.61
C LEU A 241 -26.34 -1.12 15.56
N THR A 242 -25.30 -0.30 15.36
CA THR A 242 -25.00 0.82 16.26
C THR A 242 -26.03 1.94 16.18
N LEU A 243 -26.59 2.20 15.00
CA LEU A 243 -27.74 3.10 14.87
C LEU A 243 -28.95 2.63 15.66
N ARG A 244 -29.22 1.31 15.69
CA ARG A 244 -30.34 0.74 16.51
C ARG A 244 -30.05 0.81 18.01
N LEU A 245 -28.82 0.53 18.43
CA LEU A 245 -28.47 0.44 19.85
C LEU A 245 -28.22 1.81 20.47
N HIS A 246 -27.63 2.75 19.73
CA HIS A 246 -27.12 4.00 20.29
C HIS A 246 -27.67 5.26 19.60
N GLY A 247 -28.47 5.13 18.53
CA GLY A 247 -28.98 6.26 17.76
C GLY A 247 -27.94 6.93 16.85
N GLN A 248 -26.70 6.45 16.86
CA GLN A 248 -25.59 6.97 16.04
C GLN A 248 -24.70 5.84 15.53
N SER A 249 -23.98 6.07 14.44
CA SER A 249 -22.99 5.12 13.92
C SER A 249 -21.71 5.18 14.75
N ILE A 250 -21.24 4.03 15.23
CA ILE A 250 -20.03 3.88 16.04
C ILE A 250 -19.15 2.82 15.39
N ASP A 251 -17.88 3.15 15.15
CA ASP A 251 -16.84 2.25 14.62
C ASP A 251 -17.28 1.46 13.37
N GLU A 252 -18.09 2.06 12.49
CA GLU A 252 -18.57 1.37 11.27
C GLU A 252 -17.45 0.95 10.34
N ASP A 253 -16.28 1.62 10.42
CA ASP A 253 -15.06 1.32 9.69
C ASP A 253 -14.13 0.32 10.41
N PHE A 254 -14.62 -0.35 11.47
CA PHE A 254 -13.84 -1.22 12.34
C PHE A 254 -13.00 -2.25 11.57
N PHE A 255 -13.57 -2.88 10.55
CA PHE A 255 -12.86 -3.83 9.69
C PHE A 255 -12.14 -3.19 8.49
N ILE A 256 -12.16 -1.86 8.36
CA ILE A 256 -11.49 -1.13 7.28
C ILE A 256 -10.16 -0.57 7.80
N ARG A 257 -9.27 -1.47 8.22
CA ARG A 257 -7.92 -1.18 8.73
C ARG A 257 -6.94 -2.15 8.07
N PHE A 258 -5.69 -1.76 7.88
CA PHE A 258 -4.69 -2.64 7.27
C PHE A 258 -4.39 -3.89 8.12
N THR A 259 -4.60 -3.82 9.44
CA THR A 259 -4.49 -4.97 10.37
C THR A 259 -5.74 -5.83 10.43
N SER A 260 -6.83 -5.44 9.77
CA SER A 260 -8.05 -6.25 9.75
C SER A 260 -7.82 -7.60 9.07
N PRO A 261 -8.33 -8.70 9.65
CA PRO A 261 -8.19 -10.03 9.06
C PRO A 261 -8.84 -10.12 7.66
N THR A 262 -9.92 -9.39 7.40
CA THR A 262 -10.60 -9.40 6.10
C THR A 262 -9.84 -8.62 5.04
N VAL A 263 -9.26 -7.48 5.39
CA VAL A 263 -8.38 -6.68 4.50
C VAL A 263 -7.09 -7.45 4.20
N LEU A 264 -6.50 -8.11 5.21
CA LEU A 264 -5.33 -8.97 5.00
C LEU A 264 -5.68 -10.15 4.08
N ALA A 265 -6.83 -10.81 4.28
CA ALA A 265 -7.30 -11.87 3.40
C ALA A 265 -7.45 -11.39 1.95
N ALA A 266 -8.06 -10.21 1.73
CA ALA A 266 -8.14 -9.59 0.41
C ALA A 266 -6.75 -9.35 -0.21
N SER A 267 -5.78 -8.84 0.58
CA SER A 267 -4.39 -8.62 0.13
C SER A 267 -3.71 -9.91 -0.30
N VAL A 268 -3.82 -10.97 0.50
CA VAL A 268 -3.26 -12.29 0.21
C VAL A 268 -3.91 -12.88 -1.03
N CYS A 269 -5.23 -12.79 -1.15
CA CYS A 269 -5.98 -13.34 -2.28
C CYS A 269 -5.69 -12.58 -3.58
N LEU A 270 -5.63 -11.24 -3.55
CA LEU A 270 -5.27 -10.43 -4.70
C LEU A 270 -3.84 -10.75 -5.16
N MET A 271 -2.90 -10.86 -4.22
CA MET A 271 -1.54 -11.29 -4.53
C MET A 271 -1.51 -12.71 -5.11
N GLY A 272 -2.33 -13.64 -4.61
CA GLY A 272 -2.46 -14.99 -5.13
C GLY A 272 -2.95 -15.03 -6.59
N PHE A 273 -3.94 -14.22 -6.92
CA PHE A 273 -4.41 -14.04 -8.29
C PHE A 273 -3.26 -13.60 -9.21
N PHE A 274 -2.58 -12.53 -8.88
CA PHE A 274 -1.50 -12.01 -9.70
C PHE A 274 -0.26 -12.93 -9.75
N ALA A 275 0.08 -13.59 -8.65
CA ALA A 275 1.20 -14.55 -8.60
C ALA A 275 0.98 -15.76 -9.54
N ARG A 276 -0.28 -16.09 -9.81
CA ARG A 276 -0.70 -17.20 -10.71
C ARG A 276 -1.05 -16.74 -12.11
N LEU A 277 -1.04 -15.41 -12.36
CA LEU A 277 -1.38 -14.87 -13.67
C LEU A 277 -0.30 -15.24 -14.70
N ARG A 278 -0.71 -15.84 -15.81
CA ARG A 278 0.17 -16.08 -16.96
C ARG A 278 0.23 -14.81 -17.79
N VAL A 279 1.42 -14.26 -17.93
CA VAL A 279 1.65 -13.01 -18.65
C VAL A 279 2.39 -13.34 -19.95
N GLY A 280 1.79 -12.99 -21.09
CA GLY A 280 2.44 -13.15 -22.40
C GLY A 280 3.56 -12.13 -22.63
N ASP A 281 4.45 -12.39 -23.60
CA ASP A 281 5.69 -11.65 -23.83
C ASP A 281 5.49 -10.14 -24.08
N ALA A 282 4.44 -9.77 -24.80
CA ALA A 282 4.13 -8.37 -25.07
C ALA A 282 3.80 -7.61 -23.78
N ALA A 283 2.90 -8.18 -22.95
CA ALA A 283 2.55 -7.60 -21.65
C ALA A 283 3.74 -7.63 -20.68
N ALA A 284 4.56 -8.66 -20.70
CA ALA A 284 5.77 -8.76 -19.88
C ALA A 284 6.77 -7.62 -20.19
N ARG A 285 6.93 -7.25 -21.47
CA ARG A 285 7.76 -6.09 -21.86
C ARG A 285 7.23 -4.78 -21.30
N VAL A 286 5.92 -4.56 -21.37
CA VAL A 286 5.26 -3.37 -20.81
C VAL A 286 5.41 -3.32 -19.29
N LEU A 287 5.10 -4.41 -18.60
CA LEU A 287 5.22 -4.52 -17.14
C LEU A 287 6.65 -4.33 -16.65
N LYS A 288 7.64 -4.84 -17.39
CA LYS A 288 9.07 -4.63 -17.10
C LYS A 288 9.45 -3.14 -17.15
N ALA A 289 8.86 -2.37 -18.07
CA ALA A 289 9.11 -0.94 -18.21
C ALA A 289 8.36 -0.11 -17.16
N LEU A 290 7.09 -0.43 -16.88
CA LEU A 290 6.22 0.39 -16.03
C LEU A 290 6.34 0.07 -14.53
N SER A 291 6.54 -1.20 -14.15
CA SER A 291 6.58 -1.59 -12.73
C SER A 291 7.60 -0.82 -11.89
N PRO A 292 8.81 -0.46 -12.38
CA PRO A 292 9.75 0.37 -11.63
C PRO A 292 9.25 1.79 -11.33
N LEU A 293 8.27 2.29 -12.10
CA LEU A 293 7.70 3.63 -11.94
C LEU A 293 6.61 3.69 -10.86
N SER A 294 6.11 2.53 -10.40
CA SER A 294 4.96 2.48 -9.48
C SER A 294 5.20 3.24 -8.17
N PHE A 295 6.42 3.23 -7.64
CA PHE A 295 6.75 3.96 -6.42
C PHE A 295 6.76 5.49 -6.65
N GLY A 296 7.16 5.94 -7.83
CA GLY A 296 7.08 7.35 -8.21
C GLY A 296 5.64 7.88 -8.22
N VAL A 297 4.68 7.05 -8.64
CA VAL A 297 3.25 7.43 -8.56
C VAL A 297 2.86 7.78 -7.13
N TYR A 298 3.25 6.93 -6.15
CA TYR A 298 3.01 7.22 -4.74
C TYR A 298 3.63 8.56 -4.33
N LEU A 299 4.89 8.78 -4.66
CA LEU A 299 5.62 9.98 -4.25
C LEU A 299 5.04 11.27 -4.84
N VAL A 300 4.51 11.23 -6.06
CA VAL A 300 3.93 12.40 -6.73
C VAL A 300 2.60 12.79 -6.09
N HIS A 301 1.64 11.86 -5.99
CA HIS A 301 0.28 12.25 -5.60
C HIS A 301 0.08 12.42 -4.09
N VAL A 302 0.94 11.82 -3.23
CA VAL A 302 0.92 12.05 -1.77
C VAL A 302 1.98 13.04 -1.29
N GLN A 303 2.70 13.70 -2.20
CA GLN A 303 3.62 14.77 -1.81
C GLN A 303 2.84 15.84 -1.04
N PRO A 304 3.31 16.30 0.14
CA PRO A 304 2.51 17.15 1.04
C PRO A 304 1.92 18.40 0.40
N LEU A 305 2.66 19.10 -0.47
CA LEU A 305 2.14 20.27 -1.19
C LEU A 305 1.07 19.87 -2.23
N VAL A 306 1.27 18.76 -2.94
CA VAL A 306 0.27 18.22 -3.87
C VAL A 306 -0.97 17.77 -3.10
N TRP A 307 -0.76 17.09 -1.96
CA TRP A 307 -1.83 16.62 -1.10
C TRP A 307 -2.72 17.75 -0.60
N GLU A 308 -2.13 18.83 -0.10
CA GLU A 308 -2.87 19.97 0.47
C GLU A 308 -3.51 20.86 -0.60
N HIS A 309 -2.77 21.17 -1.67
CA HIS A 309 -3.19 22.19 -2.63
C HIS A 309 -3.87 21.64 -3.90
N VAL A 310 -3.67 20.34 -4.21
CA VAL A 310 -4.19 19.75 -5.45
C VAL A 310 -5.22 18.66 -5.17
N MET A 311 -5.01 17.82 -4.15
CA MET A 311 -5.85 16.65 -3.90
C MET A 311 -7.01 16.94 -2.94
N LYS A 312 -6.76 17.67 -1.86
CA LYS A 312 -7.69 17.87 -0.75
C LYS A 312 -9.01 18.47 -1.19
N GLY A 313 -10.10 17.72 -0.98
CA GLY A 313 -11.46 18.15 -1.29
C GLY A 313 -11.78 18.32 -2.78
N ARG A 314 -10.81 18.09 -3.69
CA ARG A 314 -10.93 18.38 -5.12
C ARG A 314 -12.06 17.65 -5.83
N PHE A 315 -12.42 16.49 -5.33
CA PHE A 315 -13.37 15.57 -5.96
C PHE A 315 -14.70 15.48 -5.18
N ALA A 316 -14.90 16.28 -4.15
CA ALA A 316 -16.11 16.25 -3.31
C ALA A 316 -17.41 16.39 -4.11
N ALA A 317 -17.43 17.24 -5.15
CA ALA A 317 -18.59 17.43 -6.03
C ALA A 317 -19.01 16.16 -6.80
N PHE A 318 -18.17 15.13 -6.87
CA PHE A 318 -18.59 13.86 -7.49
C PHE A 318 -19.71 13.19 -6.71
N ALA A 319 -19.79 13.40 -5.39
CA ALA A 319 -20.84 12.86 -4.51
C ALA A 319 -22.25 13.36 -4.87
N GLU A 320 -22.39 14.49 -5.58
CA GLU A 320 -23.66 15.04 -6.00
C GLU A 320 -24.20 14.40 -7.29
N LYS A 321 -23.31 13.75 -8.07
CA LYS A 321 -23.66 13.16 -9.37
C LYS A 321 -24.56 11.91 -9.20
N PRO A 322 -25.32 11.51 -10.24
CA PRO A 322 -25.95 10.18 -10.30
C PRO A 322 -24.93 9.06 -10.05
N LEU A 323 -25.37 7.96 -9.42
CA LEU A 323 -24.48 6.89 -8.94
C LEU A 323 -23.47 6.41 -10.00
N ALA A 324 -23.94 6.10 -11.22
CA ALA A 324 -23.06 5.62 -12.28
C ALA A 324 -22.03 6.69 -12.71
N ALA A 325 -22.46 7.94 -12.84
CA ALA A 325 -21.60 9.06 -13.18
C ALA A 325 -20.57 9.33 -12.06
N MET A 326 -20.98 9.26 -10.79
CA MET A 326 -20.07 9.36 -9.65
C MET A 326 -18.95 8.31 -9.73
N VAL A 327 -19.30 7.04 -9.91
CA VAL A 327 -18.33 5.94 -10.01
C VAL A 327 -17.39 6.14 -11.19
N LEU A 328 -17.91 6.50 -12.37
CA LEU A 328 -17.09 6.78 -13.55
C LEU A 328 -16.13 7.95 -13.32
N CYS A 329 -16.59 9.05 -12.72
CA CYS A 329 -15.75 10.21 -12.40
C CYS A 329 -14.63 9.83 -11.44
N ILE A 330 -14.92 9.04 -10.38
CA ILE A 330 -13.92 8.56 -9.41
C ILE A 330 -12.86 7.72 -10.11
N LEU A 331 -13.27 6.71 -10.88
CA LEU A 331 -12.36 5.82 -11.60
C LEU A 331 -11.52 6.57 -12.64
N SER A 332 -12.13 7.49 -13.38
CA SER A 332 -11.44 8.31 -14.38
C SER A 332 -10.42 9.26 -13.74
N ALA A 333 -10.76 9.90 -12.61
CA ALA A 333 -9.84 10.76 -11.88
C ALA A 333 -8.65 9.94 -11.33
N ALA A 334 -8.91 8.78 -10.73
CA ALA A 334 -7.85 7.91 -10.23
C ALA A 334 -6.92 7.45 -11.37
N LEU A 335 -7.47 7.05 -12.51
CA LEU A 335 -6.69 6.65 -13.68
C LEU A 335 -5.87 7.81 -14.24
N ALA A 336 -6.46 9.00 -14.37
CA ALA A 336 -5.77 10.19 -14.86
C ALA A 336 -4.58 10.57 -13.97
N ILE A 337 -4.78 10.63 -12.65
CA ILE A 337 -3.71 10.91 -11.68
C ILE A 337 -2.61 9.84 -11.77
N PHE A 338 -3.00 8.57 -11.84
CA PHE A 338 -2.06 7.46 -11.96
C PHE A 338 -1.19 7.58 -13.23
N LEU A 339 -1.80 7.84 -14.40
CA LEU A 339 -1.07 7.97 -15.66
C LEU A 339 -0.17 9.20 -15.70
N LEU A 340 -0.65 10.35 -15.21
CA LEU A 340 0.16 11.57 -15.11
C LEU A 340 1.37 11.37 -14.19
N ALA A 341 1.18 10.71 -13.04
CA ALA A 341 2.25 10.42 -12.10
C ALA A 341 3.25 9.37 -12.66
N LEU A 342 2.79 8.38 -13.43
CA LEU A 342 3.67 7.45 -14.16
C LEU A 342 4.52 8.20 -15.19
N ALA A 343 3.93 9.13 -15.95
CA ALA A 343 4.65 9.95 -16.92
C ALA A 343 5.69 10.84 -16.22
N ALA A 344 5.35 11.46 -15.11
CA ALA A 344 6.28 12.25 -14.31
C ALA A 344 7.47 11.40 -13.81
N ASP A 345 7.21 10.17 -13.34
CA ASP A 345 8.30 9.29 -12.90
C ASP A 345 9.14 8.75 -14.05
N ALA A 346 8.57 8.56 -15.23
CA ALA A 346 9.34 8.23 -16.44
C ALA A 346 10.35 9.33 -16.78
N VAL A 347 9.94 10.60 -16.69
CA VAL A 347 10.84 11.76 -16.89
C VAL A 347 11.96 11.77 -15.84
N ARG A 348 11.61 11.62 -14.54
CA ARG A 348 12.60 11.49 -13.46
C ARG A 348 13.59 10.34 -13.74
N GLN A 349 13.09 9.19 -14.20
CA GLN A 349 13.94 8.03 -14.48
C GLN A 349 14.92 8.32 -15.63
N LEU A 350 14.50 9.02 -16.69
CA LEU A 350 15.37 9.47 -17.76
C LEU A 350 16.45 10.43 -17.24
N LEU A 351 16.07 11.39 -16.42
CA LEU A 351 16.98 12.33 -15.79
C LEU A 351 18.03 11.60 -14.93
N PHE A 352 17.62 10.68 -14.06
CA PHE A 352 18.55 9.90 -13.23
C PHE A 352 19.50 9.02 -14.04
N ARG A 353 19.04 8.51 -15.20
CA ARG A 353 19.91 7.77 -16.15
C ARG A 353 20.94 8.70 -16.79
N ALA A 354 20.51 9.88 -17.28
CA ALA A 354 21.40 10.86 -17.88
C ALA A 354 22.49 11.33 -16.90
N LEU A 355 22.11 11.58 -15.65
CA LEU A 355 23.01 11.98 -14.56
C LEU A 355 23.80 10.80 -13.95
N ARG A 356 23.60 9.57 -14.43
CA ARG A 356 24.28 8.35 -13.96
C ARG A 356 24.16 8.12 -12.44
N VAL A 357 23.04 8.53 -11.83
CA VAL A 357 22.81 8.50 -10.37
C VAL A 357 23.00 7.08 -9.80
N GLU A 358 22.52 6.04 -10.50
CA GLU A 358 22.70 4.66 -10.05
C GLU A 358 24.19 4.25 -9.95
N ARG A 359 25.02 4.72 -10.88
CA ARG A 359 26.48 4.44 -10.84
C ARG A 359 27.13 5.13 -9.65
N ALA A 360 26.74 6.38 -9.37
CA ALA A 360 27.23 7.13 -8.21
C ALA A 360 26.83 6.45 -6.89
N CYS A 361 25.58 5.99 -6.76
CA CYS A 361 25.11 5.24 -5.58
C CYS A 361 25.92 3.96 -5.36
N LYS A 362 26.13 3.16 -6.42
CA LYS A 362 26.92 1.92 -6.32
C LYS A 362 28.38 2.20 -5.92
N ALA A 363 28.98 3.26 -6.47
CA ALA A 363 30.36 3.63 -6.15
C ALA A 363 30.49 4.09 -4.69
N LEU A 364 29.51 4.86 -4.19
CA LEU A 364 29.48 5.32 -2.80
C LEU A 364 29.29 4.15 -1.83
N CYS A 365 28.31 3.27 -2.08
CA CYS A 365 28.09 2.09 -1.22
C CYS A 365 29.34 1.21 -1.14
N LYS A 366 30.03 0.97 -2.28
CA LYS A 366 31.27 0.18 -2.29
C LYS A 366 32.42 0.83 -1.50
N LYS A 367 32.43 2.17 -1.36
CA LYS A 367 33.40 2.85 -0.50
C LYS A 367 33.06 2.73 0.99
N LEU A 368 31.78 2.66 1.34
CA LEU A 368 31.33 2.52 2.74
C LEU A 368 31.45 1.08 3.26
N GLU A 369 31.56 0.09 2.38
CA GLU A 369 31.77 -1.33 2.70
C GLU A 369 33.26 -1.69 2.93
N ARG A 370 34.19 -0.76 2.61
CA ARG A 370 35.64 -0.89 2.82
C ARG A 370 36.07 -0.24 4.13
#